data_3355ea7a7deac80cd9ddf5c44429b7ab
#
_entry.id   3355ea7a7deac80cd9ddf5c44429b7ab
#
_cell.length_a   1.000
_cell.length_b   1.000
_cell.length_c   1.000
_cell.angle_alpha   90.00
_cell.angle_beta   90.00
_cell.angle_gamma   90.00
#
_symmetry.space_group_name_H-M   'P 1'
#
loop_
_entity.id
_entity.type
_entity.pdbx_description
1 polymer ?
#
loop_
_entity_poly.entity_id
_entity_poly.type
_entity_poly.pdbx_seq_one_letter_code
_entity_poly.pdbx_strand_id
1 'polypeptide(L)'
;RRKINVIGLSVQDSRDATVARLILSDPDAAEELLMEQGIAFTLSELVVIRMLESGEGLKKCLMTLYEAETNLDYAFSLMTQHQGRSLLALHLEDLEFGASMLNQAGFTVVYENELLR
;
A
#
# COMPACT_ATOMS: atom_id res chain seq x y z
N ARG A 1 6.32 25.10 7.77
CA ARG A 1 6.94 23.80 7.60
C ARG A 1 5.89 22.69 7.59
N ARG A 2 5.89 21.91 6.56
CA ARG A 2 4.90 20.84 6.40
C ARG A 2 5.31 19.63 7.25
N LYS A 3 4.32 19.05 7.90
CA LYS A 3 4.54 17.88 8.73
C LYS A 3 4.29 16.63 7.90
N ILE A 4 5.27 15.72 7.91
CA ILE A 4 5.19 14.46 7.19
C ILE A 4 5.09 13.33 8.19
N ASN A 5 4.00 12.56 8.12
CA ASN A 5 3.81 11.38 8.96
C ASN A 5 3.96 10.13 8.13
N VAL A 6 4.53 9.10 8.73
CA VAL A 6 4.64 7.79 8.09
C VAL A 6 3.35 7.02 8.36
N ILE A 7 2.64 6.68 7.30
CA ILE A 7 1.38 5.94 7.37
C ILE A 7 1.63 4.45 7.17
N GLY A 8 2.63 4.12 6.37
CA GLY A 8 2.99 2.73 6.12
C GLY A 8 4.47 2.59 5.88
N LEU A 9 5.03 1.48 6.30
CA LEU A 9 6.45 1.21 6.20
C LEU A 9 6.69 -0.26 5.98
N SER A 10 7.54 -0.57 5.02
CA SER A 10 8.03 -1.91 4.78
C SER A 10 9.51 -1.83 4.46
N VAL A 11 10.31 -2.66 5.10
CA VAL A 11 11.73 -2.72 4.86
C VAL A 11 12.07 -4.11 4.35
N GLN A 12 12.70 -4.16 3.20
CA GLN A 12 13.15 -5.41 2.62
C GLN A 12 14.68 -5.35 2.51
N ASP A 13 15.35 -6.24 3.22
CA ASP A 13 16.78 -6.30 3.23
C ASP A 13 17.23 -7.47 2.37
N SER A 14 18.15 -7.22 1.46
CA SER A 14 18.70 -8.25 0.61
C SER A 14 20.22 -8.15 0.62
N ARG A 15 20.89 -9.11 -0.01
CA ARG A 15 22.33 -9.16 -0.04
C ARG A 15 22.95 -7.88 -0.62
N ASP A 16 22.32 -7.32 -1.63
CA ASP A 16 22.89 -6.21 -2.40
C ASP A 16 22.37 -4.84 -2.00
N ALA A 17 21.21 -4.77 -1.37
CA ALA A 17 20.60 -3.49 -1.06
C ALA A 17 19.48 -3.64 -0.03
N THR A 18 19.20 -2.54 0.65
CA THR A 18 18.02 -2.44 1.52
C THR A 18 17.05 -1.49 0.85
N VAL A 19 15.81 -1.92 0.72
CA VAL A 19 14.74 -1.10 0.15
C VAL A 19 13.72 -0.81 1.23
N ALA A 20 13.47 0.48 1.46
CA ALA A 20 12.40 0.91 2.35
C ALA A 20 11.25 1.44 1.50
N ARG A 21 10.04 0.94 1.77
CA ARG A 21 8.83 1.40 1.09
C ARG A 21 8.01 2.17 2.08
N LEU A 22 7.62 3.38 1.69
CA LEU A 22 6.95 4.31 2.59
C LEU A 22 5.66 4.82 1.97
N ILE A 23 4.63 4.93 2.80
CA ILE A 23 3.42 5.68 2.46
C ILE A 23 3.40 6.85 3.43
N LEU A 24 3.39 8.05 2.89
CA LEU A 24 3.56 9.27 3.67
C LEU A 24 2.35 10.18 3.55
N SER A 25 2.07 10.93 4.61
CA SER A 25 0.90 11.79 4.66
C SER A 25 0.97 12.98 3.69
N ASP A 26 2.17 13.37 3.32
CA ASP A 26 2.38 14.47 2.37
C ASP A 26 3.45 14.03 1.37
N PRO A 27 3.04 13.29 0.33
CA PRO A 27 4.01 12.78 -0.65
C PRO A 27 4.81 13.87 -1.37
N ASP A 28 4.18 14.98 -1.69
CA ASP A 28 4.87 16.07 -2.40
C ASP A 28 5.98 16.67 -1.56
N ALA A 29 5.70 16.92 -0.27
CA ALA A 29 6.72 17.45 0.63
C ALA A 29 7.84 16.43 0.84
N ALA A 30 7.49 15.15 0.88
CA ALA A 30 8.49 14.09 1.04
C ALA A 30 9.42 14.02 -0.16
N GLU A 31 8.88 14.13 -1.38
CA GLU A 31 9.71 14.13 -2.58
C GLU A 31 10.68 15.29 -2.58
N GLU A 32 10.21 16.49 -2.22
CA GLU A 32 11.08 17.66 -2.13
C GLU A 32 12.20 17.45 -1.14
N LEU A 33 11.87 16.91 0.03
CA LEU A 33 12.86 16.66 1.06
C LEU A 33 13.91 15.65 0.62
N LEU A 34 13.48 14.56 -0.01
CA LEU A 34 14.41 13.52 -0.48
C LEU A 34 15.34 14.08 -1.55
N MET A 35 14.80 14.89 -2.46
CA MET A 35 15.59 15.52 -3.50
C MET A 35 16.62 16.48 -2.91
N GLU A 36 16.23 17.27 -1.92
CA GLU A 36 17.15 18.19 -1.24
C GLU A 36 18.27 17.45 -0.54
N GLN A 37 17.98 16.28 0.01
CA GLN A 37 18.97 15.47 0.74
C GLN A 37 19.80 14.58 -0.19
N GLY A 38 19.51 14.59 -1.48
CA GLY A 38 20.24 13.75 -2.43
C GLY A 38 19.95 12.27 -2.30
N ILE A 39 18.79 11.92 -1.75
CA ILE A 39 18.41 10.52 -1.55
C ILE A 39 17.63 10.04 -2.78
N ALA A 40 18.11 8.96 -3.38
CA ALA A 40 17.45 8.37 -4.54
C ALA A 40 16.14 7.69 -4.14
N PHE A 41 15.10 7.86 -4.95
CA PHE A 41 13.83 7.21 -4.69
C PHE A 41 13.07 7.00 -6.00
N THR A 42 12.10 6.11 -5.97
CA THR A 42 11.14 5.92 -7.07
C THR A 42 9.73 5.96 -6.50
N LEU A 43 8.79 6.23 -7.37
CA LEU A 43 7.37 6.23 -6.99
C LEU A 43 6.71 4.97 -7.51
N SER A 44 5.83 4.40 -6.69
CA SER A 44 5.05 3.23 -7.08
C SER A 44 3.60 3.47 -6.75
N GLU A 45 2.73 2.90 -7.56
CA GLU A 45 1.30 2.94 -7.31
C GLU A 45 0.87 1.70 -6.56
N LEU A 46 0.05 1.88 -5.54
CA LEU A 46 -0.41 0.80 -4.69
C LEU A 46 -1.93 0.79 -4.62
N VAL A 47 -2.48 -0.41 -4.43
CA VAL A 47 -3.88 -0.55 -4.04
C VAL A 47 -3.91 -0.69 -2.53
N VAL A 48 -4.74 0.11 -1.87
CA VAL A 48 -4.96 -0.02 -0.44
C VAL A 48 -6.36 -0.54 -0.22
N ILE A 49 -6.49 -1.63 0.51
CA ILE A 49 -7.79 -2.21 0.82
C ILE A 49 -8.02 -2.23 2.32
N ARG A 50 -9.30 -2.09 2.70
CA ARG A 50 -9.72 -2.25 4.07
C ARG A 50 -9.95 -3.72 4.34
N MET A 51 -9.35 -4.24 5.40
CA MET A 51 -9.46 -5.67 5.71
C MET A 51 -10.85 -6.01 6.21
N LEU A 52 -11.25 -7.24 5.96
CA LEU A 52 -12.53 -7.76 6.42
C LEU A 52 -12.48 -8.02 7.92
N GLU A 53 -13.66 -8.01 8.56
CA GLU A 53 -13.74 -8.27 10.01
C GLU A 53 -13.29 -9.66 10.40
N SER A 54 -13.53 -10.64 9.52
CA SER A 54 -13.19 -12.03 9.81
C SER A 54 -11.68 -12.23 9.78
N GLY A 55 -11.20 -13.21 10.53
CA GLY A 55 -9.79 -13.58 10.52
C GLY A 55 -9.32 -14.17 9.19
N GLU A 56 -10.23 -14.34 8.25
CA GLU A 56 -9.94 -14.93 6.94
C GLU A 56 -9.64 -13.89 5.86
N GLY A 57 -9.59 -12.62 6.24
CA GLY A 57 -9.46 -11.53 5.26
C GLY A 57 -8.22 -11.63 4.38
N LEU A 58 -7.06 -11.91 4.99
CA LEU A 58 -5.83 -12.02 4.23
C LEU A 58 -5.87 -13.21 3.26
N LYS A 59 -6.35 -14.36 3.74
CA LYS A 59 -6.48 -15.54 2.91
C LYS A 59 -7.38 -15.28 1.72
N LYS A 60 -8.54 -14.64 1.95
CA LYS A 60 -9.48 -14.31 0.88
C LYS A 60 -8.86 -13.36 -0.14
N CYS A 61 -8.11 -12.39 0.34
CA CYS A 61 -7.41 -11.45 -0.54
C CYS A 61 -6.43 -12.18 -1.46
N LEU A 62 -5.59 -13.03 -0.88
CA LEU A 62 -4.59 -13.77 -1.65
C LEU A 62 -5.23 -14.74 -2.63
N MET A 63 -6.30 -15.42 -2.22
CA MET A 63 -7.01 -16.35 -3.09
C MET A 63 -7.69 -15.62 -4.26
N THR A 64 -8.25 -14.44 -4.00
CA THR A 64 -8.88 -13.64 -5.04
C THR A 64 -7.86 -13.26 -6.12
N LEU A 65 -6.67 -12.82 -5.71
CA LEU A 65 -5.62 -12.45 -6.65
C LEU A 65 -5.08 -13.66 -7.40
N TYR A 66 -4.95 -14.77 -6.69
CA TYR A 66 -4.49 -16.02 -7.29
C TYR A 66 -5.45 -16.48 -8.39
N GLU A 67 -6.74 -16.49 -8.10
CA GLU A 67 -7.77 -16.90 -9.07
C GLU A 67 -7.87 -15.95 -10.24
N ALA A 68 -7.57 -14.67 -10.01
CA ALA A 68 -7.56 -13.65 -11.05
C ALA A 68 -6.27 -13.70 -11.88
N GLU A 69 -5.33 -14.54 -11.49
CA GLU A 69 -4.03 -14.66 -12.15
C GLU A 69 -3.25 -13.34 -12.21
N THR A 70 -3.41 -12.53 -11.16
CA THR A 70 -2.69 -11.28 -11.01
C THR A 70 -1.58 -11.46 -10.00
N ASN A 71 -0.36 -11.14 -10.40
CA ASN A 71 0.78 -11.27 -9.51
C ASN A 71 0.81 -10.17 -8.46
N LEU A 72 1.05 -10.60 -7.22
CA LEU A 72 1.27 -9.71 -6.11
C LEU A 72 2.78 -9.63 -5.88
N ASP A 73 3.34 -8.44 -6.07
CA ASP A 73 4.78 -8.25 -5.93
C ASP A 73 5.19 -8.12 -4.47
N TYR A 74 4.43 -7.35 -3.71
CA TYR A 74 4.62 -7.23 -2.27
C TYR A 74 3.38 -6.60 -1.63
N ALA A 75 3.26 -6.77 -0.31
CA ALA A 75 2.17 -6.20 0.46
C ALA A 75 2.67 -5.86 1.86
N PHE A 76 2.07 -4.86 2.49
CA PHE A 76 2.37 -4.53 3.87
C PHE A 76 1.19 -3.80 4.52
N SER A 77 1.10 -3.95 5.83
CA SER A 77 0.05 -3.31 6.61
C SER A 77 0.38 -1.85 6.84
N LEU A 78 -0.66 -1.02 6.90
CA LEU A 78 -0.49 0.39 7.22
C LEU A 78 -0.59 0.59 8.74
N MET A 79 -0.05 1.71 9.20
CA MET A 79 -0.04 2.08 10.61
C MET A 79 -1.30 2.83 11.02
N THR A 80 -2.14 3.16 10.07
CA THR A 80 -3.41 3.83 10.32
C THR A 80 -4.56 2.89 9.96
N GLN A 81 -5.74 3.23 10.43
CA GLN A 81 -6.96 2.47 10.15
C GLN A 81 -7.96 3.35 9.40
N HIS A 82 -8.89 2.71 8.74
CA HIS A 82 -9.97 3.38 8.05
C HIS A 82 -11.29 2.81 8.59
N GLN A 83 -12.07 3.67 9.23
CA GLN A 83 -13.34 3.26 9.84
C GLN A 83 -13.18 2.07 10.78
N GLY A 84 -12.11 2.10 11.59
CA GLY A 84 -11.85 1.07 12.59
C GLY A 84 -11.26 -0.22 12.07
N ARG A 85 -10.96 -0.30 10.77
CA ARG A 85 -10.42 -1.50 10.13
C ARG A 85 -8.99 -1.30 9.70
N SER A 86 -8.23 -2.37 9.79
CA SER A 86 -6.85 -2.40 9.30
C SER A 86 -6.80 -2.20 7.80
N LEU A 87 -5.72 -1.62 7.33
CA LEU A 87 -5.48 -1.39 5.92
C LEU A 87 -4.28 -2.19 5.45
N LEU A 88 -4.38 -2.71 4.24
CA LEU A 88 -3.31 -3.46 3.59
C LEU A 88 -2.98 -2.80 2.26
N ALA A 89 -1.70 -2.50 2.05
CA ALA A 89 -1.22 -1.94 0.79
C ALA A 89 -0.67 -3.07 -0.07
N LEU A 90 -1.02 -3.06 -1.35
CA LEU A 90 -0.65 -4.10 -2.29
C LEU A 90 -0.02 -3.48 -3.53
N HIS A 91 1.11 -4.04 -3.96
CA HIS A 91 1.70 -3.71 -5.25
C HIS A 91 1.41 -4.84 -6.22
N LEU A 92 0.60 -4.56 -7.22
CA LEU A 92 0.10 -5.57 -8.14
C LEU A 92 0.66 -5.35 -9.54
N GLU A 93 0.86 -6.45 -10.26
CA GLU A 93 1.29 -6.41 -11.65
C GLU A 93 0.31 -5.61 -12.51
N ASP A 94 -0.99 -5.88 -12.32
CA ASP A 94 -2.05 -5.14 -12.99
C ASP A 94 -2.92 -4.51 -11.91
N LEU A 95 -2.65 -3.25 -11.63
CA LEU A 95 -3.26 -2.55 -10.51
C LEU A 95 -4.76 -2.37 -10.68
N GLU A 96 -5.20 -1.92 -11.86
CA GLU A 96 -6.61 -1.66 -12.09
C GLU A 96 -7.45 -2.95 -12.07
N PHE A 97 -6.94 -3.97 -12.73
CA PHE A 97 -7.64 -5.26 -12.77
C PHE A 97 -7.69 -5.88 -11.37
N GLY A 98 -6.57 -5.88 -10.66
CA GLY A 98 -6.51 -6.43 -9.32
C GLY A 98 -7.44 -5.70 -8.36
N ALA A 99 -7.47 -4.37 -8.41
CA ALA A 99 -8.36 -3.58 -7.58
C ALA A 99 -9.83 -3.91 -7.86
N SER A 100 -10.17 -4.06 -9.15
CA SER A 100 -11.52 -4.42 -9.54
C SER A 100 -11.94 -5.79 -9.00
N MET A 101 -11.04 -6.76 -9.09
CA MET A 101 -11.32 -8.12 -8.60
C MET A 101 -11.49 -8.13 -7.08
N LEU A 102 -10.65 -7.39 -6.37
CA LEU A 102 -10.76 -7.29 -4.91
C LEU A 102 -12.07 -6.62 -4.51
N ASN A 103 -12.45 -5.57 -5.22
CA ASN A 103 -13.70 -4.88 -4.96
C ASN A 103 -14.89 -5.82 -5.17
N GLN A 104 -14.88 -6.59 -6.25
CA GLN A 104 -15.94 -7.57 -6.52
C GLN A 104 -16.00 -8.66 -5.45
N ALA A 105 -14.88 -8.99 -4.85
CA ALA A 105 -14.81 -10.00 -3.80
C ALA A 105 -15.26 -9.46 -2.43
N GLY A 106 -15.60 -8.18 -2.34
CA GLY A 106 -16.14 -7.59 -1.12
C GLY A 106 -15.15 -6.73 -0.35
N PHE A 107 -13.94 -6.54 -0.86
CA PHE A 107 -12.99 -5.64 -0.22
C PHE A 107 -13.29 -4.20 -0.62
N THR A 108 -13.10 -3.27 0.32
CA THR A 108 -13.24 -1.85 0.04
C THR A 108 -11.88 -1.29 -0.32
N VAL A 109 -11.78 -0.73 -1.52
CA VAL A 109 -10.56 -0.03 -1.96
C VAL A 109 -10.60 1.37 -1.37
N VAL A 110 -9.51 1.75 -0.69
CA VAL A 110 -9.37 3.06 -0.06
C VAL A 110 -8.47 3.92 -0.94
N TYR A 111 -8.99 5.04 -1.40
CA TYR A 111 -8.28 5.91 -2.32
C TYR A 111 -7.43 6.93 -1.56
N GLU A 112 -6.45 7.51 -2.26
CA GLU A 112 -5.48 8.42 -1.66
C GLU A 112 -6.14 9.56 -0.90
N ASN A 113 -7.16 10.19 -1.47
CA ASN A 113 -7.82 11.31 -0.81
C ASN A 113 -8.50 10.92 0.50
N GLU A 114 -8.92 9.66 0.63
CA GLU A 114 -9.50 9.14 1.87
C GLU A 114 -8.41 8.80 2.88
N LEU A 115 -7.29 8.29 2.38
CA LEU A 115 -6.18 7.82 3.22
C LEU A 115 -5.37 8.97 3.82
N LEU A 116 -5.14 10.01 3.04
CA LEU A 116 -4.25 11.10 3.43
C LEU A 116 -4.95 12.29 4.10
N ARG A 117 -6.20 12.13 4.39
CA ARG A 117 -6.99 13.17 5.03
C ARG A 117 -6.54 13.47 6.42
#